data_fedfbba69860bb72fb4c4aa03414a2c3
#
_entry.id   fedfbba69860bb72fb4c4aa03414a2c3
#
_cell.length_a   1.000
_cell.length_b   1.000
_cell.length_c   1.000
_cell.angle_alpha   90.00
_cell.angle_beta   90.00
_cell.angle_gamma   90.00
#
_symmetry.space_group_name_H-M   'P 1'
#
loop_
_entity.id
_entity.type
_entity.pdbx_description
1 polymer ?
#
loop_
_entity_poly.entity_id
_entity_poly.type
_entity_poly.pdbx_seq_one_letter_code
_entity_poly.pdbx_strand_id
1 'polypeptide(L)'
;LYYTGAKDAAVIASLIANYAHPEYPELDDFGDAVLAADNGAAGYFRVDWLTPDGLSGWGDGRTFILGTDGYLELRKYVNIAQHSQTQRVYLVNQTEETAFDVRGKVGYPYFGQLILDCLNRTEYAMTQEHAFKAAELCIKAQMQAIDRTDRKV
;
A
#
# COMPACT_ATOMS: atom_id res chain seq x y z
N LEU A 1 3.41 8.80 0.69
CA LEU A 1 4.20 9.81 1.38
C LEU A 1 5.60 9.30 1.72
N TYR A 2 5.75 8.23 2.52
CA TYR A 2 7.03 7.75 3.04
C TYR A 2 8.11 7.52 1.96
N TYR A 3 7.81 6.78 0.90
CA TYR A 3 8.78 6.46 -0.15
C TYR A 3 9.17 7.63 -1.04
N THR A 4 8.31 8.63 -1.15
CA THR A 4 8.55 9.81 -1.99
C THR A 4 9.14 10.99 -1.19
N GLY A 5 9.15 10.91 0.14
CA GLY A 5 9.51 12.02 1.02
C GLY A 5 8.49 13.17 1.03
N ALA A 6 7.32 12.97 0.44
CA ALA A 6 6.24 13.95 0.46
C ALA A 6 5.64 14.11 1.86
N LYS A 7 5.25 15.33 2.21
CA LYS A 7 4.60 15.66 3.48
C LYS A 7 3.09 15.74 3.37
N ASP A 8 2.58 16.06 2.19
CA ASP A 8 1.15 16.16 1.90
C ASP A 8 0.84 15.68 0.47
N ALA A 9 -0.43 15.48 0.17
CA ALA A 9 -0.90 15.15 -1.16
C ALA A 9 -2.34 15.63 -1.37
N ALA A 10 -2.73 15.80 -2.63
CA ALA A 10 -4.11 15.94 -3.03
C ALA A 10 -4.64 14.61 -3.55
N VAL A 11 -5.84 14.21 -3.14
CA VAL A 11 -6.56 13.10 -3.74
C VAL A 11 -7.18 13.60 -5.05
N ILE A 12 -6.72 13.06 -6.17
CA ILE A 12 -7.16 13.48 -7.51
C ILE A 12 -8.42 12.73 -7.93
N ALA A 13 -8.48 11.44 -7.64
CA ALA A 13 -9.62 10.57 -7.89
C ALA A 13 -9.63 9.42 -6.91
N SER A 14 -10.81 8.91 -6.59
CA SER A 14 -10.98 7.72 -5.77
C SER A 14 -12.27 6.99 -6.12
N LEU A 15 -12.31 5.70 -5.85
CA LEU A 15 -13.43 4.83 -6.11
C LEU A 15 -13.57 3.82 -4.97
N ILE A 16 -14.81 3.54 -4.61
CA ILE A 16 -15.17 2.45 -3.69
C ILE A 16 -16.25 1.58 -4.32
N ALA A 17 -16.33 0.34 -3.92
CA ALA A 17 -17.38 -0.57 -4.35
C ALA A 17 -17.53 -1.77 -3.39
N ASN A 18 -18.73 -2.37 -3.44
CA ASN A 18 -18.95 -3.74 -2.99
C ASN A 18 -19.26 -4.60 -4.21
N TYR A 19 -18.26 -5.36 -4.69
CA TYR A 19 -18.41 -6.17 -5.89
C TYR A 19 -18.79 -7.63 -5.60
N ALA A 20 -18.39 -8.17 -4.46
CA ALA A 20 -18.49 -9.60 -4.19
C ALA A 20 -19.22 -9.97 -2.90
N HIS A 21 -19.57 -9.02 -2.05
CA HIS A 21 -20.17 -9.28 -0.73
C HIS A 21 -21.52 -8.56 -0.55
N PRO A 22 -22.49 -8.82 -1.42
CA PRO A 22 -23.80 -8.12 -1.38
C PRO A 22 -24.61 -8.39 -0.09
N GLU A 23 -24.28 -9.47 0.62
CA GLU A 23 -24.88 -9.81 1.92
C GLU A 23 -24.41 -8.88 3.06
N TYR A 24 -23.34 -8.11 2.83
CA TYR A 24 -22.83 -7.08 3.73
C TYR A 24 -22.89 -5.71 3.03
N PRO A 25 -24.06 -5.07 2.93
CA PRO A 25 -24.26 -3.87 2.11
C PRO A 25 -23.46 -2.64 2.57
N GLU A 26 -22.98 -2.65 3.81
CA GLU A 26 -22.13 -1.58 4.36
C GLU A 26 -20.62 -1.82 4.16
N LEU A 27 -20.25 -2.98 3.58
CA LEU A 27 -18.86 -3.31 3.29
C LEU A 27 -18.44 -2.72 1.94
N ASP A 28 -17.39 -1.92 1.93
CA ASP A 28 -16.64 -1.62 0.72
C ASP A 28 -15.53 -2.65 0.59
N ASP A 29 -15.70 -3.64 -0.30
CA ASP A 29 -14.73 -4.71 -0.52
C ASP A 29 -13.65 -4.34 -1.53
N PHE A 30 -13.76 -3.16 -2.13
CA PHE A 30 -12.82 -2.58 -3.05
C PHE A 30 -12.68 -1.07 -2.82
N GLY A 31 -11.44 -0.58 -2.90
CA GLY A 31 -11.15 0.85 -2.90
C GLY A 31 -9.83 1.16 -3.61
N ASP A 32 -9.81 2.26 -4.37
CA ASP A 32 -8.59 2.80 -4.95
C ASP A 32 -8.54 4.32 -4.89
N ALA A 33 -7.34 4.87 -5.03
CA ALA A 33 -7.16 6.30 -5.18
C ALA A 33 -5.90 6.68 -5.95
N VAL A 34 -5.96 7.83 -6.62
CA VAL A 34 -4.86 8.50 -7.28
C VAL A 34 -4.51 9.77 -6.51
N LEU A 35 -3.25 9.98 -6.26
CA LEU A 35 -2.72 11.07 -5.44
C LEU A 35 -1.68 11.88 -6.21
N ALA A 36 -1.70 13.20 -6.01
CA ALA A 36 -0.63 14.11 -6.42
C ALA A 36 0.03 14.68 -5.16
N ALA A 37 1.31 14.38 -4.97
CA ALA A 37 2.07 14.81 -3.80
C ALA A 37 2.59 16.24 -3.94
N ASP A 38 2.82 16.90 -2.80
CA ASP A 38 3.30 18.28 -2.70
C ASP A 38 4.70 18.49 -3.29
N ASN A 39 5.49 17.43 -3.41
CA ASN A 39 6.82 17.43 -4.00
C ASN A 39 6.85 17.01 -5.48
N GLY A 40 5.69 16.91 -6.13
CA GLY A 40 5.56 16.53 -7.54
C GLY A 40 5.50 15.03 -7.82
N ALA A 41 5.62 14.17 -6.80
CA ALA A 41 5.43 12.74 -6.98
C ALA A 41 3.95 12.40 -7.21
N ALA A 42 3.69 11.29 -7.90
CA ALA A 42 2.36 10.73 -8.07
C ALA A 42 2.24 9.39 -7.36
N GLY A 43 1.07 9.09 -6.85
CA GLY A 43 0.78 7.84 -6.19
C GLY A 43 -0.55 7.23 -6.66
N TYR A 44 -0.59 5.92 -6.67
CA TYR A 44 -1.81 5.14 -6.83
C TYR A 44 -1.79 4.01 -5.83
N PHE A 45 -2.91 3.74 -5.20
CA PHE A 45 -3.08 2.54 -4.39
C PHE A 45 -4.44 1.89 -4.63
N ARG A 46 -4.48 0.59 -4.45
CA ARG A 46 -5.67 -0.24 -4.43
C ARG A 46 -5.62 -1.15 -3.22
N VAL A 47 -6.76 -1.31 -2.56
CA VAL A 47 -6.99 -2.30 -1.50
C VAL A 47 -8.28 -3.04 -1.80
N ASP A 48 -8.29 -4.35 -1.60
CA ASP A 48 -9.50 -5.14 -1.86
C ASP A 48 -9.54 -6.43 -1.02
N TRP A 49 -10.73 -7.00 -0.92
CA TRP A 49 -11.04 -8.30 -0.30
C TRP A 49 -11.37 -9.36 -1.34
N LEU A 50 -10.83 -9.22 -2.57
CA LEU A 50 -11.17 -10.06 -3.72
C LEU A 50 -10.11 -11.15 -3.99
N THR A 51 -9.30 -11.50 -3.00
CA THR A 51 -8.30 -12.56 -3.14
C THR A 51 -8.98 -13.91 -3.34
N PRO A 52 -8.74 -14.63 -4.47
CA PRO A 52 -9.31 -15.94 -4.69
C PRO A 52 -8.76 -16.99 -3.72
N ASP A 53 -9.60 -17.94 -3.32
CA ASP A 53 -9.23 -19.05 -2.41
C ASP A 53 -8.10 -19.93 -2.94
N GLY A 54 -7.93 -20.00 -4.26
CA GLY A 54 -6.84 -20.75 -4.90
C GLY A 54 -5.46 -20.10 -4.78
N LEU A 55 -5.35 -18.89 -4.24
CA LEU A 55 -4.06 -18.26 -4.00
C LEU A 55 -3.32 -18.96 -2.86
N SER A 56 -2.04 -19.24 -3.02
CA SER A 56 -1.21 -19.94 -2.02
C SER A 56 -0.87 -19.11 -0.77
N GLY A 57 -1.28 -17.85 -0.71
CA GLY A 57 -1.09 -16.93 0.41
C GLY A 57 -2.36 -16.16 0.73
N TRP A 58 -2.39 -15.48 1.86
CA TRP A 58 -3.54 -14.70 2.30
C TRP A 58 -3.87 -13.52 1.38
N GLY A 59 -2.90 -13.01 0.65
CA GLY A 59 -3.09 -11.91 -0.29
C GLY A 59 -1.89 -11.75 -1.22
N ASP A 60 -2.00 -10.87 -2.21
CA ASP A 60 -0.93 -10.52 -3.15
C ASP A 60 -0.55 -9.04 -2.99
N GLY A 61 0.34 -8.76 -2.04
CA GLY A 61 0.82 -7.42 -1.80
C GLY A 61 1.95 -7.03 -2.75
N ARG A 62 1.73 -6.03 -3.59
CA ARG A 62 2.73 -5.48 -4.52
C ARG A 62 2.91 -3.99 -4.30
N THR A 63 4.15 -3.55 -4.41
CA THR A 63 4.48 -2.12 -4.37
C THR A 63 5.47 -1.84 -5.49
N PHE A 64 5.16 -0.87 -6.34
CA PHE A 64 6.05 -0.36 -7.38
C PHE A 64 6.49 1.04 -6.99
N ILE A 65 7.80 1.29 -7.04
CA ILE A 65 8.38 2.60 -6.78
C ILE A 65 9.19 2.95 -8.03
N LEU A 66 8.71 3.89 -8.82
CA LEU A 66 9.37 4.36 -10.03
C LEU A 66 10.08 5.68 -9.74
N GLY A 67 11.37 5.71 -10.00
CA GLY A 67 12.22 6.90 -9.94
C GLY A 67 12.81 7.23 -11.31
N THR A 68 13.54 8.33 -11.40
CA THR A 68 14.23 8.76 -12.64
C THR A 68 15.39 7.85 -13.04
N ASP A 69 16.02 7.18 -12.06
CA ASP A 69 17.21 6.36 -12.27
C ASP A 69 16.91 4.86 -12.27
N GLY A 70 15.65 4.48 -12.07
CA GLY A 70 15.24 3.07 -12.06
C GLY A 70 13.96 2.85 -11.30
N TYR A 71 13.63 1.59 -11.06
CA TYR A 71 12.46 1.22 -10.27
C TYR A 71 12.72 0.06 -9.32
N LEU A 72 11.86 -0.02 -8.30
CA LEU A 72 11.75 -1.15 -7.38
C LEU A 72 10.37 -1.77 -7.49
N GLU A 73 10.31 -3.09 -7.49
CA GLU A 73 9.07 -3.83 -7.22
C GLU A 73 9.25 -4.67 -5.96
N LEU A 74 8.34 -4.52 -4.99
CA LEU A 74 8.24 -5.38 -3.82
C LEU A 74 7.09 -6.35 -4.02
N ARG A 75 7.36 -7.65 -3.93
CA ARG A 75 6.36 -8.72 -3.90
C ARG A 75 6.32 -9.36 -2.53
N LYS A 76 5.21 -9.18 -1.84
CA LYS A 76 4.94 -9.84 -0.55
C LYS A 76 4.12 -11.11 -0.81
N TYR A 77 4.41 -12.14 -0.05
CA TYR A 77 3.66 -13.39 0.08
C TYR A 77 3.76 -14.33 -1.10
N VAL A 78 3.46 -13.93 -2.32
CA VAL A 78 3.41 -14.82 -3.49
C VAL A 78 4.19 -14.28 -4.68
N ASN A 79 4.73 -15.21 -5.47
CA ASN A 79 5.19 -14.95 -6.82
C ASN A 79 4.63 -16.04 -7.74
N ILE A 80 3.48 -15.79 -8.32
CA ILE A 80 2.73 -16.75 -9.13
C ILE A 80 3.58 -17.30 -10.29
N ALA A 81 4.42 -16.45 -10.90
CA ALA A 81 5.29 -16.86 -12.00
C ALA A 81 6.32 -17.92 -11.60
N GLN A 82 6.66 -18.02 -10.32
CA GLN A 82 7.60 -19.00 -9.79
C GLN A 82 6.95 -20.05 -8.89
N HIS A 83 5.63 -20.02 -8.74
CA HIS A 83 4.84 -20.92 -7.91
C HIS A 83 5.37 -21.08 -6.47
N SER A 84 5.94 -20.05 -5.90
CA SER A 84 6.52 -20.07 -4.55
C SER A 84 6.01 -18.94 -3.69
N GLN A 85 5.78 -19.25 -2.41
CA GLN A 85 5.65 -18.21 -1.40
C GLN A 85 6.99 -17.51 -1.25
N THR A 86 6.99 -16.19 -1.37
CA THR A 86 8.23 -15.43 -1.42
C THR A 86 8.06 -14.02 -0.84
N GLN A 87 9.19 -13.41 -0.52
CA GLN A 87 9.30 -11.98 -0.28
C GLN A 87 10.46 -11.50 -1.13
N ARG A 88 10.15 -10.82 -2.22
CA ARG A 88 11.16 -10.40 -3.20
C ARG A 88 11.15 -8.91 -3.41
N VAL A 89 12.35 -8.40 -3.64
CA VAL A 89 12.60 -7.06 -4.16
C VAL A 89 13.27 -7.21 -5.51
N TYR A 90 12.68 -6.62 -6.53
CA TYR A 90 13.29 -6.48 -7.85
C TYR A 90 13.77 -5.04 -7.98
N LEU A 91 15.03 -4.87 -8.33
CA LEU A 91 15.66 -3.59 -8.60
C LEU A 91 16.08 -3.56 -10.06
N VAL A 92 15.69 -2.53 -10.77
CA VAL A 92 16.19 -2.25 -12.10
C VAL A 92 16.68 -0.80 -12.14
N ASN A 93 17.89 -0.60 -12.59
CA ASN A 93 18.49 0.71 -12.81
C ASN A 93 19.17 0.79 -14.19
N GLN A 94 19.95 1.82 -14.43
CA GLN A 94 20.60 2.05 -15.73
C GLN A 94 21.65 0.99 -16.09
N THR A 95 22.12 0.17 -15.15
CA THR A 95 23.26 -0.73 -15.32
C THR A 95 22.94 -2.19 -15.00
N GLU A 96 21.90 -2.47 -14.22
CA GLU A 96 21.62 -3.83 -13.77
C GLU A 96 20.11 -4.08 -13.52
N GLU A 97 19.78 -5.36 -13.59
CA GLU A 97 18.53 -5.94 -13.13
C GLU A 97 18.86 -6.99 -12.07
N THR A 98 18.35 -6.82 -10.86
CA THR A 98 18.68 -7.70 -9.74
C THR A 98 17.42 -8.09 -8.97
N ALA A 99 17.32 -9.36 -8.59
CA ALA A 99 16.26 -9.91 -7.76
C ALA A 99 16.82 -10.36 -6.40
N PHE A 100 16.27 -9.82 -5.33
CA PHE A 100 16.65 -10.17 -3.95
C PHE A 100 15.57 -11.01 -3.32
N ASP A 101 15.92 -12.18 -2.78
CA ASP A 101 15.07 -12.90 -1.85
C ASP A 101 15.36 -12.36 -0.43
N VAL A 102 14.38 -11.68 0.13
CA VAL A 102 14.50 -11.02 1.45
C VAL A 102 13.77 -11.77 2.56
N ARG A 103 13.20 -12.93 2.26
CA ARG A 103 12.50 -13.77 3.24
C ARG A 103 13.45 -14.19 4.36
N GLY A 104 13.09 -13.86 5.59
CA GLY A 104 13.90 -14.13 6.77
C GLY A 104 15.19 -13.31 6.90
N LYS A 105 15.45 -12.38 5.97
CA LYS A 105 16.63 -11.49 6.00
C LYS A 105 16.33 -10.09 6.49
N VAL A 106 15.05 -9.72 6.54
CA VAL A 106 14.58 -8.43 7.05
C VAL A 106 13.88 -8.62 8.37
N GLY A 107 14.11 -7.70 9.30
CA GLY A 107 13.40 -7.69 10.57
C GLY A 107 12.06 -6.95 10.47
N TYR A 108 11.34 -6.95 11.58
CA TYR A 108 10.08 -6.21 11.74
C TYR A 108 10.20 -5.22 12.89
N PRO A 109 11.05 -4.19 12.79
CA PRO A 109 11.39 -3.32 13.91
C PRO A 109 10.27 -2.36 14.33
N TYR A 110 9.29 -2.12 13.46
CA TYR A 110 8.30 -1.05 13.62
C TYR A 110 7.59 -1.09 14.97
N PHE A 111 6.98 -2.21 15.33
CA PHE A 111 6.21 -2.28 16.58
C PHE A 111 7.09 -2.19 17.83
N GLY A 112 8.29 -2.77 17.78
CA GLY A 112 9.26 -2.62 18.88
C GLY A 112 9.69 -1.17 19.07
N GLN A 113 9.98 -0.47 17.96
CA GLN A 113 10.30 0.96 18.00
C GLN A 113 9.11 1.81 18.45
N LEU A 114 7.90 1.51 17.99
CA LEU A 114 6.68 2.23 18.41
C LEU A 114 6.45 2.11 19.93
N ILE A 115 6.67 0.92 20.51
CA ILE A 115 6.58 0.73 21.96
C ILE A 115 7.62 1.59 22.68
N LEU A 116 8.86 1.60 22.19
CA LEU A 116 9.92 2.44 22.74
C LEU A 116 9.61 3.93 22.61
N ASP A 117 9.03 4.35 21.48
CA ASP A 117 8.58 5.73 21.29
C ASP A 117 7.51 6.14 22.31
N CYS A 118 6.55 5.26 22.57
CA CYS A 118 5.52 5.50 23.59
C CYS A 118 6.14 5.64 25.01
N LEU A 119 7.12 4.81 25.34
CA LEU A 119 7.79 4.84 26.65
C LEU A 119 8.69 6.07 26.81
N ASN A 120 9.44 6.41 25.76
CA ASN A 120 10.48 7.44 25.80
C ASN A 120 10.00 8.81 25.29
N ARG A 121 8.75 8.91 24.80
CA ARG A 121 8.20 10.12 24.18
C ARG A 121 9.02 10.58 22.98
N THR A 122 9.40 9.64 22.11
CA THR A 122 10.14 9.86 20.87
C THR A 122 9.28 9.45 19.65
N GLU A 123 9.77 9.65 18.43
CA GLU A 123 9.05 9.38 17.17
C GLU A 123 9.97 8.71 16.13
N TYR A 124 10.76 7.72 16.54
CA TYR A 124 11.71 7.03 15.63
C TYR A 124 11.03 6.04 14.69
N ALA A 125 9.95 5.41 15.13
CA ALA A 125 9.22 4.45 14.29
C ALA A 125 8.47 5.17 13.15
N MET A 126 7.75 6.24 13.50
CA MET A 126 7.00 7.10 12.59
C MET A 126 6.57 8.35 13.36
N THR A 127 6.65 9.51 12.74
CA THR A 127 6.15 10.73 13.37
C THR A 127 4.62 10.71 13.43
N GLN A 128 4.04 11.31 14.47
CA GLN A 128 2.59 11.44 14.59
C GLN A 128 2.01 12.25 13.43
N GLU A 129 2.71 13.30 13.01
CA GLU A 129 2.33 14.12 11.85
C GLU A 129 2.14 13.26 10.60
N HIS A 130 3.10 12.35 10.31
CA HIS A 130 3.02 11.46 9.16
C HIS A 130 1.84 10.48 9.28
N ALA A 131 1.65 9.88 10.46
CA ALA A 131 0.57 8.94 10.70
C ALA A 131 -0.81 9.59 10.53
N PHE A 132 -1.01 10.78 11.12
CA PHE A 132 -2.26 11.51 10.99
C PHE A 132 -2.49 12.03 9.57
N LYS A 133 -1.45 12.49 8.87
CA LYS A 133 -1.57 12.91 7.46
C LYS A 133 -1.98 11.73 6.57
N ALA A 134 -1.38 10.57 6.75
CA ALA A 134 -1.78 9.37 6.00
C ALA A 134 -3.25 9.00 6.26
N ALA A 135 -3.69 9.02 7.52
CA ALA A 135 -5.08 8.76 7.89
C ALA A 135 -6.04 9.83 7.30
N GLU A 136 -5.68 11.10 7.37
CA GLU A 136 -6.45 12.20 6.76
C GLU A 136 -6.66 11.98 5.26
N LEU A 137 -5.61 11.61 4.53
CA LEU A 137 -5.69 11.35 3.09
C LEU A 137 -6.57 10.15 2.76
N CYS A 138 -6.52 9.08 3.57
CA CYS A 138 -7.42 7.94 3.42
C CYS A 138 -8.88 8.35 3.62
N ILE A 139 -9.19 9.15 4.66
CA ILE A 139 -10.53 9.65 4.91
C ILE A 139 -11.00 10.56 3.76
N LYS A 140 -10.15 11.46 3.27
CA LYS A 140 -10.47 12.32 2.13
C LYS A 140 -10.76 11.49 0.86
N ALA A 141 -9.97 10.44 0.61
CA ALA A 141 -10.21 9.53 -0.50
C ALA A 141 -11.58 8.84 -0.37
N GLN A 142 -11.93 8.35 0.83
CA GLN A 142 -13.23 7.74 1.11
C GLN A 142 -14.37 8.74 0.90
N MET A 143 -14.27 9.96 1.45
CA MET A 143 -15.34 10.97 1.40
C MET A 143 -15.67 11.46 0.00
N GLN A 144 -14.70 11.50 -0.91
CA GLN A 144 -14.90 11.96 -2.29
C GLN A 144 -15.03 10.81 -3.30
N ALA A 145 -14.98 9.55 -2.84
CA ALA A 145 -14.97 8.40 -3.71
C ALA A 145 -16.27 8.30 -4.55
N ILE A 146 -16.09 7.92 -5.80
CA ILE A 146 -17.21 7.50 -6.64
C ILE A 146 -17.64 6.11 -6.18
N ASP A 147 -18.82 5.99 -5.62
CA ASP A 147 -19.41 4.69 -5.24
C ASP A 147 -19.91 3.97 -6.50
N ARG A 148 -19.36 2.79 -6.76
CA ARG A 148 -19.74 1.91 -7.88
C ARG A 148 -20.50 0.68 -7.39
N THR A 149 -20.86 0.64 -6.12
CA THR A 149 -21.68 -0.43 -5.57
C THR A 149 -23.06 -0.41 -6.23
N ASP A 150 -23.46 -1.53 -6.84
CA ASP A 150 -24.79 -1.70 -7.42
C ASP A 150 -25.78 -1.96 -6.29
N ARG A 151 -26.00 -0.93 -5.46
CA ARG A 151 -27.00 -0.99 -4.37
C ARG A 151 -28.37 -1.01 -5.03
N LYS A 152 -28.89 -2.22 -5.26
CA LYS A 152 -30.31 -2.36 -5.64
C LYS A 152 -31.16 -1.81 -4.50
N VAL A 153 -31.73 -0.63 -4.74
CA VAL A 153 -32.71 0.01 -3.88
C VAL A 153 -33.99 -0.85 -3.84
#